data_783743011705c5680b26578dc3ced246
#
_entry.id   783743011705c5680b26578dc3ced246
#
_cell.length_a   1.000
_cell.length_b   1.000
_cell.length_c   1.000
_cell.angle_alpha   90.00
_cell.angle_beta   90.00
_cell.angle_gamma   90.00
#
_symmetry.space_group_name_H-M   'P 1'
#
loop_
_entity.id
_entity.type
_entity.pdbx_description
1 polymer ?
#
loop_
_entity_poly.entity_id
_entity_poly.type
_entity_poly.pdbx_seq_one_letter_code
_entity_poly.pdbx_strand_id
1 'polypeptide(L)'
;MGQLLGHHLIRFTRAIFILSCLFVNLDRSTGLTFYKTTYAEEQFSLSEIASGVYVHVGKTELMTAENEGDIANIGIIVGHDFVAVIDTGGSVREGAKFLAAIRRVTPKPIRYVINSHAHPDHLFGNAAFAHEGPTFVGHANLPQALSVRGALYLDAFRRIMGSRLIDEVELIPPTLMVGGELRLDLGQRVVTLRSWRTAHSDSDLTVLDETTGTLFAGDLVFLRHIPVLDGSIRGWLAAMDELSAIRAARVVPGHGPVSAWPGGLADERRYLQRLAQDTRSLIAQGIPLATAVKSAGTSEKLQWELFEEYNVRNATAAYSELEWE
;
A
#
# COMPACT_ATOMS: atom_id res chain seq x y z
N MET A 1 30.57 -7.70 -63.52
CA MET A 1 29.83 -6.43 -63.33
C MET A 1 28.69 -6.76 -62.40
N GLY A 2 28.58 -6.35 -61.21
CA GLY A 2 29.06 -5.30 -60.42
C GLY A 2 28.11 -5.15 -59.27
N GLN A 3 28.69 -4.88 -58.21
CA GLN A 3 28.27 -4.10 -57.05
C GLN A 3 27.57 -4.78 -55.87
N LEU A 4 28.42 -4.86 -54.83
CA LEU A 4 28.09 -4.97 -53.41
C LEU A 4 27.31 -3.73 -52.92
N LEU A 5 26.28 -3.92 -52.10
CA LEU A 5 25.70 -2.89 -51.27
C LEU A 5 25.72 -3.36 -49.81
N GLY A 6 26.52 -2.63 -49.02
CA GLY A 6 26.74 -2.92 -47.62
C GLY A 6 25.53 -2.50 -46.76
N HIS A 7 25.20 -3.34 -45.79
CA HIS A 7 24.24 -3.02 -44.73
C HIS A 7 24.95 -2.21 -43.63
N HIS A 8 24.58 -0.94 -43.49
CA HIS A 8 24.91 -0.13 -42.31
C HIS A 8 23.99 -0.51 -41.14
N LEU A 9 24.61 -1.09 -40.15
CA LEU A 9 23.99 -1.37 -38.84
C LEU A 9 23.97 -0.07 -38.04
N ILE A 10 22.80 0.57 -37.92
CA ILE A 10 22.63 1.74 -37.04
C ILE A 10 22.42 1.24 -35.61
N ARG A 11 23.43 1.39 -34.78
CA ARG A 11 23.32 1.20 -33.32
C ARG A 11 22.63 2.43 -32.74
N PHE A 12 21.39 2.26 -32.26
CA PHE A 12 20.73 3.25 -31.39
C PHE A 12 21.33 3.18 -30.00
N THR A 13 22.19 4.15 -29.68
CA THR A 13 22.61 4.41 -28.30
C THR A 13 21.49 5.18 -27.59
N ARG A 14 20.89 4.58 -26.60
CA ARG A 14 19.93 5.27 -25.73
C ARG A 14 20.69 6.31 -24.90
N ALA A 15 20.44 7.58 -25.17
CA ALA A 15 20.90 8.68 -24.36
C ALA A 15 20.05 8.78 -23.09
N ILE A 16 20.67 8.58 -21.94
CA ILE A 16 20.08 8.87 -20.63
C ILE A 16 20.14 10.39 -20.46
N PHE A 17 19.00 11.07 -20.45
CA PHE A 17 18.91 12.49 -20.11
C PHE A 17 19.07 12.64 -18.59
N ILE A 18 20.25 13.04 -18.15
CA ILE A 18 20.51 13.48 -16.78
C ILE A 18 20.22 14.99 -16.75
N LEU A 19 19.15 15.40 -16.08
CA LEU A 19 18.85 16.81 -15.85
C LEU A 19 19.80 17.32 -14.75
N SER A 20 20.85 18.05 -15.16
CA SER A 20 21.80 18.66 -14.23
C SER A 20 21.45 20.14 -14.05
N CYS A 21 21.01 20.52 -12.84
CA CYS A 21 20.96 21.94 -12.46
C CYS A 21 22.36 22.45 -12.15
N LEU A 22 22.85 23.42 -12.92
CA LEU A 22 24.09 24.12 -12.65
C LEU A 22 23.81 25.31 -11.73
N PHE A 23 24.40 25.29 -10.53
CA PHE A 23 24.53 26.49 -9.71
C PHE A 23 25.90 27.11 -9.96
N VAL A 24 25.92 28.39 -10.36
CA VAL A 24 27.13 29.17 -10.56
C VAL A 24 27.36 30.06 -9.35
N ASN A 25 28.41 29.78 -8.57
CA ASN A 25 28.92 30.73 -7.57
C ASN A 25 30.12 31.45 -8.14
N LEU A 26 30.05 32.78 -8.21
CA LEU A 26 31.18 33.62 -8.61
C LEU A 26 32.08 33.92 -7.40
N ASP A 27 33.19 33.24 -7.30
CA ASP A 27 34.30 33.67 -6.42
C ASP A 27 35.24 34.60 -7.21
N ARG A 28 35.48 35.79 -6.66
CA ARG A 28 36.24 36.87 -7.36
C ARG A 28 37.74 36.63 -7.46
N SER A 29 38.28 35.52 -6.97
CA SER A 29 39.74 35.36 -6.86
C SER A 29 40.35 34.20 -7.67
N THR A 30 39.61 33.18 -8.13
CA THR A 30 40.25 31.96 -8.68
C THR A 30 39.49 31.23 -9.81
N GLY A 31 38.63 31.87 -10.57
CA GLY A 31 37.98 31.22 -11.71
C GLY A 31 36.71 30.43 -11.36
N LEU A 32 35.95 30.09 -12.38
CA LEU A 32 34.68 29.37 -12.27
C LEU A 32 34.86 27.90 -11.84
N THR A 33 34.46 27.55 -10.63
CA THR A 33 34.38 26.14 -10.21
C THR A 33 32.97 25.64 -10.35
N PHE A 34 32.74 24.67 -11.22
CA PHE A 34 31.45 24.03 -11.42
C PHE A 34 31.31 22.87 -10.44
N TYR A 35 30.43 22.98 -9.45
CA TYR A 35 30.00 21.85 -8.62
C TYR A 35 28.83 21.16 -9.29
N LYS A 36 29.07 19.96 -9.76
CA LYS A 36 28.00 19.07 -10.23
C LYS A 36 27.39 18.38 -9.03
N THR A 37 26.31 18.95 -8.48
CA THR A 37 25.53 18.25 -7.47
C THR A 37 24.69 17.20 -8.20
N THR A 38 25.18 15.97 -8.24
CA THR A 38 24.36 14.82 -8.61
C THR A 38 23.49 14.49 -7.40
N TYR A 39 22.23 14.93 -7.42
CA TYR A 39 21.23 14.26 -6.60
C TYR A 39 21.12 12.85 -7.17
N ALA A 40 21.58 11.85 -6.42
CA ALA A 40 21.19 10.48 -6.68
C ALA A 40 19.67 10.45 -6.47
N GLU A 41 18.90 10.27 -7.53
CA GLU A 41 17.49 9.97 -7.43
C GLU A 41 17.39 8.72 -6.56
N GLU A 42 16.78 8.84 -5.37
CA GLU A 42 16.67 7.73 -4.43
C GLU A 42 15.92 6.62 -5.15
N GLN A 43 16.66 5.55 -5.45
CA GLN A 43 16.13 4.47 -6.29
C GLN A 43 15.02 3.77 -5.53
N PHE A 44 13.81 3.70 -6.10
CA PHE A 44 12.69 2.97 -5.52
C PHE A 44 13.11 1.55 -5.14
N SER A 45 13.12 1.27 -3.85
CA SER A 45 13.67 0.06 -3.27
C SER A 45 12.65 -1.07 -3.37
N LEU A 46 13.02 -2.20 -3.97
CA LEU A 46 12.21 -3.42 -4.04
C LEU A 46 13.10 -4.58 -3.59
N SER A 47 12.83 -5.11 -2.40
CA SER A 47 13.68 -6.12 -1.73
C SER A 47 13.07 -7.51 -1.84
N GLU A 48 13.86 -8.52 -2.18
CA GLU A 48 13.43 -9.92 -2.15
C GLU A 48 13.38 -10.42 -0.70
N ILE A 49 12.18 -10.75 -0.22
CA ILE A 49 11.92 -11.23 1.15
C ILE A 49 11.75 -12.75 1.22
N ALA A 50 11.45 -13.36 0.09
CA ALA A 50 11.39 -14.80 -0.12
C ALA A 50 11.54 -15.08 -1.61
N SER A 51 11.88 -16.30 -1.99
CA SER A 51 12.10 -16.66 -3.39
C SER A 51 10.97 -16.17 -4.30
N GLY A 52 11.27 -15.20 -5.16
CA GLY A 52 10.33 -14.59 -6.11
C GLY A 52 9.22 -13.74 -5.45
N VAL A 53 9.37 -13.35 -4.19
CA VAL A 53 8.50 -12.38 -3.50
C VAL A 53 9.30 -11.14 -3.17
N TYR A 54 8.89 -10.01 -3.72
CA TYR A 54 9.59 -8.74 -3.54
C TYR A 54 8.63 -7.72 -2.94
N VAL A 55 9.14 -6.90 -2.02
CA VAL A 55 8.36 -5.89 -1.29
C VAL A 55 9.11 -4.56 -1.26
N HIS A 56 8.37 -3.49 -1.48
CA HIS A 56 8.71 -2.14 -1.06
C HIS A 56 8.02 -1.88 0.28
N VAL A 57 8.77 -1.43 1.26
CA VAL A 57 8.23 -1.04 2.57
C VAL A 57 8.06 0.47 2.57
N GLY A 58 6.82 0.91 2.66
CA GLY A 58 6.46 2.33 2.71
C GLY A 58 6.94 3.03 3.99
N LYS A 59 6.90 4.34 3.98
CA LYS A 59 7.30 5.18 5.11
C LYS A 59 6.22 5.19 6.18
N THR A 60 6.62 5.20 7.46
CA THR A 60 5.68 5.43 8.56
C THR A 60 5.43 6.93 8.72
N GLU A 61 4.66 7.50 7.80
CA GLU A 61 4.36 8.92 7.68
C GLU A 61 2.90 9.10 7.21
N LEU A 62 2.41 10.34 7.21
CA LEU A 62 1.19 10.69 6.48
C LEU A 62 1.51 10.87 4.99
N MET A 63 0.53 10.66 4.12
CA MET A 63 0.67 10.99 2.70
C MET A 63 0.92 12.49 2.53
N THR A 64 1.94 12.85 1.78
CA THR A 64 2.30 14.24 1.47
C THR A 64 2.72 14.39 0.01
N ALA A 65 2.85 15.64 -0.45
CA ALA A 65 3.40 15.91 -1.79
C ALA A 65 4.88 15.48 -1.92
N GLU A 66 5.64 15.52 -0.82
CA GLU A 66 7.06 15.21 -0.76
C GLU A 66 7.32 13.70 -0.86
N ASN A 67 6.53 12.88 -0.13
CA ASN A 67 6.65 11.42 -0.22
C ASN A 67 5.84 10.82 -1.38
N GLU A 68 5.09 11.65 -2.13
CA GLU A 68 4.26 11.24 -3.27
C GLU A 68 3.25 10.12 -2.94
N GLY A 69 2.91 9.95 -1.65
CA GLY A 69 2.00 8.92 -1.16
C GLY A 69 2.67 7.61 -0.75
N ASP A 70 4.00 7.51 -0.78
CA ASP A 70 4.80 6.34 -0.42
C ASP A 70 4.75 6.07 1.10
N ILE A 71 3.65 5.45 1.55
CA ILE A 71 3.42 5.11 2.97
C ILE A 71 2.96 3.66 3.16
N ALA A 72 2.37 3.02 2.15
CA ALA A 72 1.91 1.64 2.21
C ALA A 72 2.96 0.64 1.73
N ASN A 73 2.91 -0.57 2.22
CA ASN A 73 3.70 -1.67 1.69
C ASN A 73 3.05 -2.20 0.41
N ILE A 74 3.85 -2.26 -0.64
CA ILE A 74 3.43 -2.81 -1.94
C ILE A 74 4.41 -3.88 -2.38
N GLY A 75 3.96 -4.85 -3.19
CA GLY A 75 4.84 -5.94 -3.54
C GLY A 75 4.46 -6.71 -4.79
N ILE A 76 5.31 -7.67 -5.15
CA ILE A 76 5.06 -8.60 -6.25
C ILE A 76 5.34 -10.05 -5.86
N ILE A 77 4.61 -10.92 -6.53
CA ILE A 77 4.88 -12.36 -6.54
C ILE A 77 5.17 -12.76 -7.98
N VAL A 78 6.38 -13.30 -8.21
CA VAL A 78 6.85 -13.73 -9.53
C VAL A 78 6.67 -15.24 -9.66
N GLY A 79 5.73 -15.67 -10.49
CA GLY A 79 5.54 -17.07 -10.87
C GLY A 79 6.45 -17.50 -12.03
N HIS A 80 6.21 -18.71 -12.55
CA HIS A 80 6.95 -19.18 -13.71
C HIS A 80 6.62 -18.36 -14.96
N ASP A 81 5.35 -18.03 -15.20
CA ASP A 81 4.88 -17.38 -16.43
C ASP A 81 4.50 -15.91 -16.21
N PHE A 82 3.96 -15.57 -15.05
CA PHE A 82 3.32 -14.29 -14.77
C PHE A 82 3.76 -13.67 -13.46
N VAL A 83 3.45 -12.38 -13.32
CA VAL A 83 3.62 -11.60 -12.10
C VAL A 83 2.24 -11.20 -11.57
N ALA A 84 2.03 -11.31 -10.25
CA ALA A 84 0.98 -10.62 -9.52
C ALA A 84 1.60 -9.43 -8.79
N VAL A 85 0.98 -8.25 -8.92
CA VAL A 85 1.27 -7.03 -8.17
C VAL A 85 0.25 -6.94 -7.05
N ILE A 86 0.69 -6.65 -5.83
CA ILE A 86 -0.15 -6.44 -4.65
C ILE A 86 -0.02 -4.98 -4.24
N ASP A 87 -1.10 -4.25 -4.37
CA ASP A 87 -1.24 -2.81 -4.22
C ASP A 87 -0.29 -2.02 -5.15
N THR A 88 -0.50 -0.71 -5.28
CA THR A 88 0.19 0.09 -6.30
C THR A 88 0.72 1.42 -5.79
N GLY A 89 0.49 1.73 -4.50
CA GLY A 89 0.92 2.96 -3.86
C GLY A 89 -0.07 4.12 -3.97
N GLY A 90 0.28 5.23 -3.33
CA GLY A 90 -0.58 6.40 -3.10
C GLY A 90 -0.57 7.46 -4.20
N SER A 91 0.12 7.22 -5.31
CA SER A 91 0.06 8.08 -6.50
C SER A 91 0.45 7.33 -7.77
N VAL A 92 0.05 7.87 -8.92
CA VAL A 92 0.47 7.35 -10.24
C VAL A 92 2.00 7.40 -10.40
N ARG A 93 2.65 8.39 -9.79
CA ARG A 93 4.11 8.53 -9.83
C ARG A 93 4.82 7.45 -9.01
N GLU A 94 4.31 7.14 -7.83
CA GLU A 94 4.80 6.02 -7.04
C GLU A 94 4.59 4.71 -7.81
N GLY A 95 3.38 4.47 -8.33
CA GLY A 95 3.08 3.32 -9.18
C GLY A 95 4.01 3.17 -10.38
N ALA A 96 4.36 4.28 -11.04
CA ALA A 96 5.31 4.27 -12.16
C ALA A 96 6.74 3.91 -11.73
N LYS A 97 7.20 4.42 -10.58
CA LYS A 97 8.50 4.04 -9.99
C LYS A 97 8.52 2.55 -9.63
N PHE A 98 7.41 2.06 -9.06
CA PHE A 98 7.24 0.65 -8.73
C PHE A 98 7.25 -0.23 -9.99
N LEU A 99 6.49 0.12 -11.02
CA LEU A 99 6.52 -0.60 -12.30
C LEU A 99 7.93 -0.65 -12.90
N ALA A 100 8.66 0.46 -12.87
CA ALA A 100 10.05 0.50 -13.32
C ALA A 100 10.95 -0.41 -12.47
N ALA A 101 10.72 -0.51 -11.15
CA ALA A 101 11.43 -1.43 -10.27
C ALA A 101 11.12 -2.90 -10.61
N ILE A 102 9.85 -3.23 -10.86
CA ILE A 102 9.43 -4.58 -11.29
C ILE A 102 10.15 -4.97 -12.58
N ARG A 103 10.25 -4.06 -13.54
CA ARG A 103 10.92 -4.34 -14.82
C ARG A 103 12.43 -4.54 -14.71
N ARG A 104 13.05 -4.09 -13.60
CA ARG A 104 14.45 -4.44 -13.27
C ARG A 104 14.58 -5.85 -12.70
N VAL A 105 13.55 -6.33 -12.02
CA VAL A 105 13.52 -7.68 -11.41
C VAL A 105 13.18 -8.74 -12.46
N THR A 106 12.16 -8.49 -13.30
CA THR A 106 11.67 -9.49 -14.25
C THR A 106 11.04 -8.86 -15.49
N PRO A 107 11.26 -9.46 -16.69
CA PRO A 107 10.57 -9.07 -17.92
C PRO A 107 9.18 -9.74 -18.06
N LYS A 108 8.78 -10.64 -17.14
CA LYS A 108 7.53 -11.41 -17.26
C LYS A 108 6.31 -10.49 -17.26
N PRO A 109 5.23 -10.87 -17.99
CA PRO A 109 4.01 -10.08 -18.03
C PRO A 109 3.34 -10.01 -16.66
N ILE A 110 2.84 -8.82 -16.32
CA ILE A 110 1.98 -8.59 -15.15
C ILE A 110 0.59 -9.09 -15.51
N ARG A 111 0.17 -10.18 -14.90
CA ARG A 111 -1.14 -10.80 -15.14
C ARG A 111 -2.23 -10.21 -14.27
N TYR A 112 -1.89 -9.91 -13.02
CA TYR A 112 -2.83 -9.42 -12.03
C TYR A 112 -2.26 -8.21 -11.31
N VAL A 113 -3.13 -7.21 -11.08
CA VAL A 113 -2.95 -6.15 -10.09
C VAL A 113 -4.06 -6.35 -9.05
N ILE A 114 -3.67 -6.67 -7.82
CA ILE A 114 -4.56 -7.05 -6.73
C ILE A 114 -4.56 -5.91 -5.72
N ASN A 115 -5.70 -5.24 -5.56
CA ASN A 115 -5.84 -4.23 -4.52
C ASN A 115 -6.37 -4.87 -3.24
N SER A 116 -5.67 -4.67 -2.13
CA SER A 116 -6.03 -5.21 -0.83
C SER A 116 -7.32 -4.59 -0.28
N HIS A 117 -7.57 -3.31 -0.56
CA HIS A 117 -8.79 -2.60 -0.17
C HIS A 117 -8.90 -1.23 -0.89
N ALA A 118 -9.88 -0.38 -0.48
CA ALA A 118 -10.26 0.84 -1.20
C ALA A 118 -9.48 2.11 -0.79
N HIS A 119 -8.45 2.03 0.06
CA HIS A 119 -7.76 3.25 0.50
C HIS A 119 -6.76 3.79 -0.55
N PRO A 120 -6.59 5.13 -0.57
CA PRO A 120 -5.79 5.83 -1.56
C PRO A 120 -4.35 5.36 -1.71
N ASP A 121 -3.67 5.12 -0.59
CA ASP A 121 -2.26 4.69 -0.53
C ASP A 121 -2.02 3.26 -1.03
N HIS A 122 -3.07 2.50 -1.29
CA HIS A 122 -3.01 1.15 -1.86
C HIS A 122 -3.39 1.07 -3.34
N LEU A 123 -4.16 2.06 -3.87
CA LEU A 123 -4.70 1.92 -5.23
C LEU A 123 -4.56 3.15 -6.14
N PHE A 124 -4.12 4.31 -5.65
CA PHE A 124 -3.98 5.50 -6.50
C PHE A 124 -2.91 5.33 -7.58
N GLY A 125 -1.99 4.37 -7.43
CA GLY A 125 -1.01 4.00 -8.44
C GLY A 125 -1.54 3.10 -9.57
N ASN A 126 -2.79 2.64 -9.54
CA ASN A 126 -3.36 1.68 -10.50
C ASN A 126 -3.18 2.11 -11.96
N ALA A 127 -3.36 3.41 -12.27
CA ALA A 127 -3.24 3.93 -13.63
C ALA A 127 -1.87 3.69 -14.27
N ALA A 128 -0.80 3.64 -13.46
CA ALA A 128 0.55 3.33 -13.96
C ALA A 128 0.66 1.93 -14.56
N PHE A 129 -0.22 1.01 -14.16
CA PHE A 129 -0.24 -0.39 -14.61
C PHE A 129 -1.23 -0.66 -15.74
N ALA A 130 -2.16 0.26 -16.03
CA ALA A 130 -3.24 0.03 -16.98
C ALA A 130 -2.76 -0.39 -18.38
N HIS A 131 -1.65 0.20 -18.85
CA HIS A 131 -1.08 -0.10 -20.17
C HIS A 131 -0.40 -1.47 -20.27
N GLU A 132 -0.11 -2.11 -19.15
CA GLU A 132 0.39 -3.50 -19.12
C GLU A 132 -0.71 -4.52 -19.41
N GLY A 133 -1.97 -4.10 -19.39
CA GLY A 133 -3.15 -4.92 -19.66
C GLY A 133 -3.45 -6.00 -18.60
N PRO A 134 -3.23 -5.74 -17.30
CA PRO A 134 -3.49 -6.71 -16.26
C PRO A 134 -4.99 -6.89 -16.02
N THR A 135 -5.35 -7.99 -15.37
CA THR A 135 -6.65 -8.11 -14.72
C THR A 135 -6.56 -7.44 -13.36
N PHE A 136 -7.34 -6.39 -13.12
CA PHE A 136 -7.49 -5.80 -11.78
C PHE A 136 -8.39 -6.68 -10.93
N VAL A 137 -7.90 -7.01 -9.73
CA VAL A 137 -8.55 -7.92 -8.78
C VAL A 137 -8.77 -7.19 -7.46
N GLY A 138 -9.91 -7.41 -6.83
CA GLY A 138 -10.24 -6.82 -5.54
C GLY A 138 -11.42 -7.47 -4.87
N HIS A 139 -11.72 -7.07 -3.64
CA HIS A 139 -12.89 -7.50 -2.90
C HIS A 139 -14.18 -7.20 -3.66
N ALA A 140 -15.21 -8.03 -3.50
CA ALA A 140 -16.50 -7.86 -4.17
C ALA A 140 -17.17 -6.49 -3.89
N ASN A 141 -16.89 -5.89 -2.74
CA ASN A 141 -17.40 -4.57 -2.35
C ASN A 141 -16.54 -3.41 -2.89
N LEU A 142 -15.34 -3.66 -3.43
CA LEU A 142 -14.43 -2.60 -3.85
C LEU A 142 -15.03 -1.64 -4.89
N PRO A 143 -15.79 -2.09 -5.91
CA PRO A 143 -16.45 -1.18 -6.84
C PRO A 143 -17.43 -0.22 -6.15
N GLN A 144 -18.20 -0.72 -5.18
CA GLN A 144 -19.14 0.08 -4.41
C GLN A 144 -18.41 1.10 -3.53
N ALA A 145 -17.34 0.68 -2.84
CA ALA A 145 -16.52 1.55 -2.01
C ALA A 145 -15.92 2.71 -2.84
N LEU A 146 -15.38 2.42 -4.03
CA LEU A 146 -14.86 3.43 -4.95
C LEU A 146 -15.95 4.37 -5.47
N SER A 147 -17.13 3.85 -5.78
CA SER A 147 -18.28 4.66 -6.24
C SER A 147 -18.74 5.65 -5.17
N VAL A 148 -18.74 5.25 -3.90
CA VAL A 148 -19.22 6.09 -2.78
C VAL A 148 -18.14 7.06 -2.30
N ARG A 149 -16.89 6.61 -2.14
CA ARG A 149 -15.82 7.36 -1.47
C ARG A 149 -14.79 7.95 -2.41
N GLY A 150 -14.69 7.44 -3.65
CA GLY A 150 -13.60 7.80 -4.55
C GLY A 150 -13.48 9.29 -4.85
N ALA A 151 -14.60 9.97 -5.15
CA ALA A 151 -14.59 11.41 -5.37
C ALA A 151 -14.16 12.21 -4.11
N LEU A 152 -14.59 11.75 -2.93
CA LEU A 152 -14.20 12.37 -1.65
C LEU A 152 -12.69 12.17 -1.38
N TYR A 153 -12.15 11.01 -1.70
CA TYR A 153 -10.71 10.75 -1.59
C TYR A 153 -9.92 11.67 -2.53
N LEU A 154 -10.30 11.76 -3.80
CA LEU A 154 -9.63 12.65 -4.76
C LEU A 154 -9.65 14.11 -4.28
N ASP A 155 -10.77 14.61 -3.79
CA ASP A 155 -10.89 15.97 -3.28
C ASP A 155 -10.05 16.21 -2.02
N ALA A 156 -10.06 15.27 -1.08
CA ALA A 156 -9.29 15.37 0.16
C ALA A 156 -7.78 15.33 -0.13
N PHE A 157 -7.33 14.36 -0.93
CA PHE A 157 -5.90 14.20 -1.23
C PHE A 157 -5.37 15.25 -2.20
N ARG A 158 -6.20 15.86 -3.05
CA ARG A 158 -5.81 17.05 -3.82
C ARG A 158 -5.43 18.22 -2.93
N ARG A 159 -6.10 18.38 -1.78
CA ARG A 159 -5.74 19.40 -0.79
C ARG A 159 -4.45 19.07 -0.02
N ILE A 160 -4.17 17.80 0.19
CA ILE A 160 -3.02 17.30 0.97
C ILE A 160 -1.77 17.20 0.09
N MET A 161 -1.88 16.56 -1.07
CA MET A 161 -0.76 16.20 -1.94
C MET A 161 -0.62 17.14 -3.15
N GLY A 162 -1.63 17.96 -3.40
CA GLY A 162 -1.68 18.88 -4.54
C GLY A 162 -2.22 18.25 -5.84
N SER A 163 -2.72 19.12 -6.72
CA SER A 163 -3.33 18.72 -8.00
C SER A 163 -2.34 17.97 -8.90
N ARG A 164 -1.05 18.33 -8.86
CA ARG A 164 -0.01 17.68 -9.69
C ARG A 164 0.09 16.17 -9.52
N LEU A 165 -0.23 15.64 -8.33
CA LEU A 165 -0.20 14.20 -8.06
C LEU A 165 -1.57 13.56 -8.22
N ILE A 166 -2.62 14.28 -7.81
CA ILE A 166 -3.95 13.68 -7.71
C ILE A 166 -4.75 13.80 -9.01
N ASP A 167 -4.50 14.80 -9.86
CA ASP A 167 -5.19 14.90 -11.14
C ASP A 167 -4.74 13.82 -12.15
N GLU A 168 -3.64 13.11 -11.88
CA GLU A 168 -3.18 11.95 -12.65
C GLU A 168 -3.90 10.65 -12.23
N VAL A 169 -4.59 10.63 -11.07
CA VAL A 169 -5.20 9.42 -10.50
C VAL A 169 -6.48 9.06 -11.24
N GLU A 170 -6.54 7.83 -11.71
CA GLU A 170 -7.74 7.19 -12.24
C GLU A 170 -8.20 6.09 -11.28
N LEU A 171 -9.46 6.16 -10.83
CA LEU A 171 -10.05 5.13 -9.99
C LEU A 171 -10.45 3.94 -10.86
N ILE A 172 -9.61 2.92 -10.89
CA ILE A 172 -9.82 1.71 -11.71
C ILE A 172 -10.46 0.63 -10.83
N PRO A 173 -11.74 0.30 -11.03
CA PRO A 173 -12.38 -0.78 -10.29
C PRO A 173 -11.86 -2.16 -10.74
N PRO A 174 -11.89 -3.18 -9.87
CA PRO A 174 -11.53 -4.53 -10.26
C PRO A 174 -12.50 -5.09 -11.30
N THR A 175 -11.96 -5.85 -12.25
CA THR A 175 -12.72 -6.63 -13.22
C THR A 175 -12.89 -8.09 -12.77
N LEU A 176 -12.07 -8.56 -11.83
CA LEU A 176 -12.20 -9.85 -11.16
C LEU A 176 -12.44 -9.62 -9.66
N MET A 177 -13.63 -9.95 -9.21
CA MET A 177 -14.09 -9.69 -7.83
C MET A 177 -14.00 -10.96 -6.98
N VAL A 178 -13.53 -10.79 -5.73
CA VAL A 178 -13.39 -11.86 -4.73
C VAL A 178 -14.44 -11.68 -3.63
N GLY A 179 -15.39 -12.61 -3.53
CA GLY A 179 -16.45 -12.63 -2.52
C GLY A 179 -16.33 -13.83 -1.56
N GLY A 180 -15.14 -14.37 -1.39
CA GLY A 180 -14.84 -15.54 -0.56
C GLY A 180 -13.37 -15.89 -0.73
N GLU A 181 -13.06 -17.07 -1.22
CA GLU A 181 -11.72 -17.50 -1.56
C GLU A 181 -11.56 -17.66 -3.06
N LEU A 182 -10.42 -17.22 -3.61
CA LEU A 182 -10.06 -17.36 -5.01
C LEU A 182 -8.59 -17.76 -5.12
N ARG A 183 -8.30 -18.74 -5.98
CA ARG A 183 -6.92 -19.16 -6.28
C ARG A 183 -6.53 -18.71 -7.68
N LEU A 184 -5.38 -18.08 -7.81
CA LEU A 184 -4.81 -17.62 -9.07
C LEU A 184 -3.49 -18.35 -9.31
N ASP A 185 -3.29 -18.87 -10.53
CA ASP A 185 -2.05 -19.49 -10.95
C ASP A 185 -1.18 -18.50 -11.74
N LEU A 186 0.06 -18.36 -11.32
CA LEU A 186 1.09 -17.53 -11.95
C LEU A 186 2.07 -18.36 -12.81
N GLY A 187 1.67 -19.58 -13.18
CA GLY A 187 2.52 -20.60 -13.79
C GLY A 187 3.28 -21.37 -12.70
N GLN A 188 2.78 -22.54 -12.34
CA GLN A 188 3.34 -23.43 -11.29
C GLN A 188 3.53 -22.73 -9.92
N ARG A 189 2.82 -21.63 -9.69
CA ARG A 189 2.82 -20.89 -8.43
C ARG A 189 1.43 -20.36 -8.16
N VAL A 190 0.81 -20.84 -7.11
CA VAL A 190 -0.54 -20.48 -6.72
C VAL A 190 -0.50 -19.41 -5.64
N VAL A 191 -1.33 -18.38 -5.82
CA VAL A 191 -1.65 -17.40 -4.80
C VAL A 191 -3.12 -17.55 -4.42
N THR A 192 -3.41 -17.58 -3.13
CA THR A 192 -4.77 -17.68 -2.60
C THR A 192 -5.20 -16.33 -2.06
N LEU A 193 -6.27 -15.79 -2.61
CA LEU A 193 -6.91 -14.56 -2.19
C LEU A 193 -8.09 -14.89 -1.30
N ARG A 194 -8.26 -14.16 -0.20
CA ARG A 194 -9.41 -14.28 0.69
C ARG A 194 -10.01 -12.92 0.98
N SER A 195 -11.31 -12.77 0.72
CA SER A 195 -12.08 -11.60 1.15
C SER A 195 -12.51 -11.74 2.61
N TRP A 196 -12.58 -10.62 3.31
CA TRP A 196 -12.92 -10.57 4.73
C TRP A 196 -14.24 -9.86 4.96
N ARG A 197 -14.85 -10.14 6.11
CA ARG A 197 -15.94 -9.30 6.63
C ARG A 197 -15.43 -7.90 6.88
N THR A 198 -16.32 -6.92 6.98
CA THR A 198 -15.94 -5.55 7.36
C THR A 198 -15.08 -5.57 8.62
N ALA A 199 -13.84 -5.13 8.52
CA ALA A 199 -12.84 -5.12 9.57
C ALA A 199 -12.11 -3.78 9.57
N HIS A 200 -10.87 -3.68 8.99
CA HIS A 200 -10.23 -2.38 8.76
C HIS A 200 -11.09 -1.50 7.84
N SER A 201 -11.59 -2.07 6.76
CA SER A 201 -12.53 -1.47 5.82
C SER A 201 -13.69 -2.43 5.49
N ASP A 202 -14.54 -2.05 4.54
CA ASP A 202 -15.61 -2.90 4.01
C ASP A 202 -15.20 -3.72 2.78
N SER A 203 -13.92 -3.66 2.41
CA SER A 203 -13.37 -4.25 1.18
C SER A 203 -12.01 -4.92 1.35
N ASP A 204 -11.74 -5.46 2.55
CA ASP A 204 -10.46 -6.06 2.90
C ASP A 204 -10.22 -7.40 2.20
N LEU A 205 -9.02 -7.57 1.62
CA LEU A 205 -8.55 -8.77 0.92
C LEU A 205 -7.13 -9.12 1.35
N THR A 206 -6.87 -10.39 1.62
CA THR A 206 -5.50 -10.90 1.82
C THR A 206 -5.04 -11.75 0.65
N VAL A 207 -3.71 -11.82 0.43
CA VAL A 207 -3.08 -12.64 -0.60
C VAL A 207 -2.01 -13.53 0.04
N LEU A 208 -2.18 -14.84 -0.04
CA LEU A 208 -1.21 -15.82 0.44
C LEU A 208 -0.47 -16.44 -0.75
N ASP A 209 0.84 -16.29 -0.80
CA ASP A 209 1.69 -17.10 -1.67
C ASP A 209 1.90 -18.47 -1.05
N GLU A 210 1.29 -19.50 -1.62
CA GLU A 210 1.34 -20.86 -1.10
C GLU A 210 2.75 -21.47 -1.14
N THR A 211 3.61 -20.98 -2.05
CA THR A 211 4.97 -21.53 -2.25
C THR A 211 5.92 -21.14 -1.11
N THR A 212 5.88 -19.89 -0.68
CA THR A 212 6.80 -19.38 0.36
C THR A 212 6.14 -19.17 1.72
N GLY A 213 4.82 -19.31 1.79
CA GLY A 213 4.04 -18.96 2.97
C GLY A 213 4.08 -17.45 3.27
N THR A 214 4.18 -16.60 2.26
CA THR A 214 4.14 -15.15 2.46
C THR A 214 2.70 -14.66 2.36
N LEU A 215 2.22 -14.04 3.44
CA LEU A 215 0.89 -13.43 3.54
C LEU A 215 1.00 -11.92 3.36
N PHE A 216 0.43 -11.38 2.30
CA PHE A 216 0.13 -9.95 2.19
C PHE A 216 -1.22 -9.72 2.87
N ALA A 217 -1.20 -9.02 3.97
CA ALA A 217 -2.39 -8.85 4.81
C ALA A 217 -3.16 -7.55 4.52
N GLY A 218 -2.56 -6.62 3.73
CA GLY A 218 -3.08 -5.27 3.63
C GLY A 218 -3.24 -4.67 5.03
N ASP A 219 -4.20 -3.80 5.18
CA ASP A 219 -4.46 -3.07 6.42
C ASP A 219 -5.26 -3.87 7.47
N LEU A 220 -5.39 -5.17 7.26
CA LEU A 220 -5.78 -6.08 8.34
C LEU A 220 -4.65 -6.31 9.35
N VAL A 221 -3.42 -5.90 9.02
CA VAL A 221 -2.24 -5.94 9.92
C VAL A 221 -1.43 -4.67 9.79
N PHE A 222 -1.23 -4.00 10.92
CA PHE A 222 -0.34 -2.87 11.12
C PHE A 222 0.77 -3.25 12.09
N LEU A 223 2.01 -2.87 11.76
CA LEU A 223 3.16 -3.05 12.65
C LEU A 223 3.86 -1.70 12.85
N ARG A 224 4.10 -1.31 14.10
CA ARG A 224 4.64 -0.01 14.52
C ARG A 224 3.69 1.17 14.30
N HIS A 225 3.13 1.31 13.12
CA HIS A 225 2.05 2.25 12.81
C HIS A 225 0.78 1.84 13.55
N ILE A 226 0.09 2.79 14.19
CA ILE A 226 -1.20 2.52 14.85
C ILE A 226 -2.21 1.98 13.82
N PRO A 227 -3.00 0.92 14.15
CA PRO A 227 -4.09 0.47 13.31
C PRO A 227 -5.07 1.60 12.99
N VAL A 228 -5.56 1.67 11.75
CA VAL A 228 -6.54 2.68 11.31
C VAL A 228 -7.91 2.01 11.18
N LEU A 229 -8.90 2.46 11.94
CA LEU A 229 -10.25 1.91 11.94
C LEU A 229 -11.16 2.72 11.01
N ASP A 230 -11.53 2.14 9.86
CA ASP A 230 -12.47 2.73 8.91
C ASP A 230 -13.69 1.83 8.62
N GLY A 231 -13.70 0.63 9.18
CA GLY A 231 -14.75 -0.36 9.04
C GLY A 231 -15.49 -0.65 10.36
N SER A 232 -15.17 -1.79 10.99
CA SER A 232 -15.84 -2.27 12.20
C SER A 232 -14.83 -2.79 13.21
N ILE A 233 -14.81 -2.23 14.42
CA ILE A 233 -13.93 -2.71 15.48
C ILE A 233 -14.30 -4.13 15.93
N ARG A 234 -15.59 -4.45 15.97
CA ARG A 234 -16.10 -5.80 16.31
C ARG A 234 -15.75 -6.80 15.20
N GLY A 235 -15.97 -6.38 13.96
CA GLY A 235 -15.64 -7.19 12.79
C GLY A 235 -14.14 -7.47 12.70
N TRP A 236 -13.30 -6.48 12.99
CA TRP A 236 -11.85 -6.65 12.96
C TRP A 236 -11.36 -7.58 14.06
N LEU A 237 -11.82 -7.40 15.30
CA LEU A 237 -11.48 -8.31 16.40
C LEU A 237 -11.91 -9.76 16.10
N ALA A 238 -13.09 -9.96 15.48
CA ALA A 238 -13.52 -11.29 15.06
C ALA A 238 -12.68 -11.84 13.89
N ALA A 239 -12.29 -10.98 12.92
CA ALA A 239 -11.43 -11.38 11.80
C ALA A 239 -10.03 -11.80 12.25
N MET A 240 -9.50 -11.20 13.32
CA MET A 240 -8.16 -11.53 13.84
C MET A 240 -8.03 -12.97 14.32
N ASP A 241 -9.09 -13.61 14.79
CA ASP A 241 -9.07 -15.02 15.18
C ASP A 241 -8.89 -15.92 13.96
N GLU A 242 -9.61 -15.63 12.88
CA GLU A 242 -9.50 -16.34 11.62
C GLU A 242 -8.17 -16.04 10.91
N LEU A 243 -7.71 -14.78 10.99
CA LEU A 243 -6.44 -14.34 10.41
C LEU A 243 -5.27 -15.08 11.06
N SER A 244 -5.25 -15.18 12.40
CA SER A 244 -4.21 -15.88 13.16
C SER A 244 -4.11 -17.37 12.83
N ALA A 245 -5.18 -17.98 12.34
CA ALA A 245 -5.22 -19.38 11.93
C ALA A 245 -4.63 -19.65 10.54
N ILE A 246 -4.35 -18.61 9.76
CA ILE A 246 -3.70 -18.78 8.44
C ILE A 246 -2.30 -19.34 8.65
N ARG A 247 -1.99 -20.42 7.92
CA ARG A 247 -0.65 -21.02 7.92
C ARG A 247 0.26 -20.23 7.00
N ALA A 248 0.99 -19.29 7.55
CA ALA A 248 2.00 -18.51 6.85
C ALA A 248 3.36 -18.57 7.57
N ALA A 249 4.43 -18.26 6.85
CA ALA A 249 5.77 -18.15 7.42
C ALA A 249 6.08 -16.70 7.82
N ARG A 250 5.55 -15.75 7.06
CA ARG A 250 5.75 -14.32 7.25
C ARG A 250 4.55 -13.51 6.80
N VAL A 251 4.48 -12.28 7.27
CA VAL A 251 3.46 -11.31 6.88
C VAL A 251 4.11 -10.05 6.29
N VAL A 252 3.52 -9.57 5.21
CA VAL A 252 3.68 -8.21 4.71
C VAL A 252 2.44 -7.46 5.19
N PRO A 253 2.55 -6.61 6.24
CA PRO A 253 1.43 -5.78 6.69
C PRO A 253 1.13 -4.70 5.68
N GLY A 254 0.01 -3.99 5.80
CA GLY A 254 -0.23 -2.79 4.99
C GLY A 254 0.76 -1.69 5.33
N HIS A 255 1.09 -1.54 6.62
CA HIS A 255 2.07 -0.57 7.12
C HIS A 255 3.02 -1.19 8.14
N GLY A 256 4.30 -0.78 8.06
CA GLY A 256 5.35 -1.24 8.95
C GLY A 256 6.21 -2.37 8.38
N PRO A 257 7.12 -2.95 9.18
CA PRO A 257 8.11 -3.90 8.66
C PRO A 257 7.52 -5.28 8.34
N VAL A 258 8.08 -5.95 7.33
CA VAL A 258 7.84 -7.39 7.12
C VAL A 258 8.25 -8.16 8.37
N SER A 259 7.43 -9.11 8.82
CA SER A 259 7.65 -9.83 10.06
C SER A 259 7.36 -11.33 9.90
N ALA A 260 7.87 -12.13 10.85
CA ALA A 260 7.47 -13.53 10.98
C ALA A 260 5.99 -13.61 11.41
N TRP A 261 5.24 -14.54 10.82
CA TRP A 261 3.84 -14.75 11.16
C TRP A 261 3.70 -15.71 12.36
N PRO A 262 2.78 -15.43 13.32
CA PRO A 262 1.86 -14.30 13.43
C PRO A 262 2.41 -13.14 14.30
N GLY A 263 3.68 -12.83 14.20
CA GLY A 263 4.33 -11.76 14.97
C GLY A 263 3.63 -10.41 14.77
N GLY A 264 3.53 -9.63 15.84
CA GLY A 264 2.90 -8.32 15.83
C GLY A 264 1.36 -8.33 15.96
N LEU A 265 0.67 -9.39 15.56
CA LEU A 265 -0.79 -9.47 15.64
C LEU A 265 -1.31 -9.35 17.09
N ALA A 266 -0.52 -9.76 18.07
CA ALA A 266 -0.90 -9.63 19.49
C ALA A 266 -0.94 -8.17 19.95
N ASP A 267 -0.03 -7.33 19.47
CA ASP A 267 0.02 -5.91 19.81
C ASP A 267 -1.16 -5.16 19.19
N GLU A 268 -1.46 -5.43 17.92
CA GLU A 268 -2.61 -4.87 17.23
C GLU A 268 -3.92 -5.27 17.91
N ARG A 269 -4.07 -6.56 18.24
CA ARG A 269 -5.23 -7.07 18.99
C ARG A 269 -5.36 -6.37 20.32
N ARG A 270 -4.28 -6.18 21.06
CA ARG A 270 -4.27 -5.48 22.34
C ARG A 270 -4.79 -4.05 22.21
N TYR A 271 -4.31 -3.31 21.20
CA TYR A 271 -4.79 -1.96 20.92
C TYR A 271 -6.30 -1.94 20.62
N LEU A 272 -6.76 -2.76 19.69
CA LEU A 272 -8.18 -2.81 19.31
C LEU A 272 -9.09 -3.23 20.48
N GLN A 273 -8.64 -4.21 21.28
CA GLN A 273 -9.36 -4.63 22.49
C GLN A 273 -9.41 -3.51 23.54
N ARG A 274 -8.31 -2.82 23.77
CA ARG A 274 -8.24 -1.69 24.70
C ARG A 274 -9.17 -0.57 24.24
N LEU A 275 -9.10 -0.18 22.97
CA LEU A 275 -9.96 0.83 22.37
C LEU A 275 -11.44 0.48 22.55
N ALA A 276 -11.83 -0.75 22.22
CA ALA A 276 -13.21 -1.22 22.35
C ALA A 276 -13.68 -1.23 23.83
N GLN A 277 -12.82 -1.70 24.75
CA GLN A 277 -13.14 -1.77 26.19
C GLN A 277 -13.30 -0.37 26.79
N ASP A 278 -12.36 0.53 26.52
CA ASP A 278 -12.41 1.91 27.02
C ASP A 278 -13.67 2.61 26.48
N THR A 279 -13.97 2.45 25.18
CA THR A 279 -15.15 3.05 24.55
C THR A 279 -16.44 2.55 25.19
N ARG A 280 -16.61 1.23 25.38
CA ARG A 280 -17.79 0.66 26.07
C ARG A 280 -17.94 1.18 27.48
N SER A 281 -16.85 1.26 28.22
CA SER A 281 -16.85 1.81 29.59
C SER A 281 -17.30 3.26 29.63
N LEU A 282 -16.84 4.10 28.71
CA LEU A 282 -17.21 5.50 28.61
C LEU A 282 -18.68 5.69 28.20
N ILE A 283 -19.18 4.87 27.26
CA ILE A 283 -20.60 4.84 26.88
C ILE A 283 -21.48 4.46 28.08
N ALA A 284 -21.12 3.40 28.82
CA ALA A 284 -21.86 2.96 29.99
C ALA A 284 -21.91 4.00 31.12
N GLN A 285 -20.89 4.88 31.18
CA GLN A 285 -20.86 6.02 32.11
C GLN A 285 -21.62 7.26 31.59
N GLY A 286 -22.20 7.20 30.40
CA GLY A 286 -22.90 8.33 29.78
C GLY A 286 -21.97 9.46 29.33
N ILE A 287 -20.68 9.17 29.10
CA ILE A 287 -19.72 10.18 28.64
C ILE A 287 -19.96 10.45 27.14
N PRO A 288 -20.24 11.71 26.77
CA PRO A 288 -20.50 12.04 25.37
C PRO A 288 -19.29 11.77 24.46
N LEU A 289 -19.54 11.45 23.18
CA LEU A 289 -18.54 11.19 22.13
C LEU A 289 -17.36 12.17 22.18
N ALA A 290 -17.64 13.48 22.13
CA ALA A 290 -16.59 14.52 22.09
C ALA A 290 -15.62 14.50 23.28
N THR A 291 -16.02 13.90 24.40
CA THR A 291 -15.16 13.71 25.58
C THR A 291 -14.53 12.32 25.57
N ALA A 292 -15.31 11.29 25.27
CA ALA A 292 -14.86 9.91 25.28
C ALA A 292 -13.66 9.66 24.34
N VAL A 293 -13.68 10.21 23.11
CA VAL A 293 -12.63 10.03 22.10
C VAL A 293 -11.26 10.59 22.52
N LYS A 294 -11.22 11.48 23.53
CA LYS A 294 -9.96 12.05 24.05
C LYS A 294 -9.23 11.14 25.03
N SER A 295 -9.91 10.11 25.52
CA SER A 295 -9.37 9.20 26.55
C SER A 295 -9.33 7.74 26.13
N ALA A 296 -10.23 7.31 25.24
CA ALA A 296 -10.24 5.93 24.76
C ALA A 296 -8.95 5.54 24.03
N GLY A 297 -8.35 4.42 24.40
CA GLY A 297 -7.13 3.88 23.81
C GLY A 297 -5.83 4.58 24.22
N THR A 298 -5.88 5.65 25.02
CA THR A 298 -4.70 6.49 25.31
C THR A 298 -3.59 5.77 26.08
N SER A 299 -3.89 4.67 26.78
CA SER A 299 -2.89 3.85 27.45
C SER A 299 -1.90 3.18 26.48
N GLU A 300 -2.25 3.08 25.20
CA GLU A 300 -1.44 2.49 24.12
C GLU A 300 -0.51 3.51 23.42
N LYS A 301 -0.61 4.81 23.77
CA LYS A 301 0.06 5.91 23.06
C LYS A 301 1.54 5.69 22.79
N LEU A 302 2.29 5.15 23.77
CA LEU A 302 3.73 4.97 23.66
C LEU A 302 4.14 3.70 22.88
N GLN A 303 3.16 2.89 22.46
CA GLN A 303 3.40 1.63 21.74
C GLN A 303 3.34 1.80 20.21
N TRP A 304 2.79 2.93 19.74
CA TRP A 304 2.42 3.11 18.34
C TRP A 304 2.96 4.42 17.77
N GLU A 305 3.52 4.36 16.58
CA GLU A 305 3.81 5.53 15.74
C GLU A 305 2.51 6.10 15.16
N LEU A 306 2.44 7.40 14.90
CA LEU A 306 1.28 8.15 14.40
C LEU A 306 0.02 8.03 15.28
N PHE A 307 0.23 7.82 16.59
CA PHE A 307 -0.88 7.67 17.53
C PHE A 307 -1.76 8.93 17.61
N GLU A 308 -1.16 10.10 17.64
CA GLU A 308 -1.89 11.38 17.78
C GLU A 308 -2.74 11.67 16.52
N GLU A 309 -2.29 11.22 15.37
CA GLU A 309 -2.91 11.45 14.07
C GLU A 309 -4.18 10.60 13.90
N TYR A 310 -4.19 9.40 14.48
CA TYR A 310 -5.26 8.43 14.18
C TYR A 310 -6.12 8.00 15.39
N ASN A 311 -5.62 8.05 16.64
CA ASN A 311 -6.37 7.48 17.76
C ASN A 311 -7.72 8.13 17.99
N VAL A 312 -7.85 9.46 17.85
CA VAL A 312 -9.14 10.17 18.01
C VAL A 312 -10.14 9.75 16.92
N ARG A 313 -9.68 9.56 15.69
CA ARG A 313 -10.51 9.06 14.60
C ARG A 313 -10.97 7.62 14.89
N ASN A 314 -10.05 6.76 15.31
CA ASN A 314 -10.35 5.38 15.68
C ASN A 314 -11.38 5.30 16.83
N ALA A 315 -11.18 6.12 17.87
CA ALA A 315 -12.11 6.20 18.98
C ALA A 315 -13.49 6.73 18.55
N THR A 316 -13.55 7.63 17.58
CA THR A 316 -14.80 8.14 17.02
C THR A 316 -15.55 7.02 16.29
N ALA A 317 -14.86 6.27 15.43
CA ALA A 317 -15.44 5.14 14.70
C ALA A 317 -15.91 4.05 15.68
N ALA A 318 -15.08 3.69 16.66
CA ALA A 318 -15.43 2.71 17.68
C ALA A 318 -16.66 3.15 18.52
N TYR A 319 -16.71 4.42 18.92
CA TYR A 319 -17.85 4.93 19.69
C TYR A 319 -19.14 4.88 18.88
N SER A 320 -19.10 5.35 17.62
CA SER A 320 -20.27 5.35 16.74
C SER A 320 -20.82 3.95 16.44
N GLU A 321 -19.98 2.92 16.44
CA GLU A 321 -20.40 1.53 16.29
C GLU A 321 -20.96 0.97 17.62
N LEU A 322 -20.23 1.20 18.74
CA LEU A 322 -20.50 0.52 20.01
C LEU A 322 -21.63 1.16 20.81
N GLU A 323 -22.03 2.40 20.53
CA GLU A 323 -23.17 3.04 21.21
C GLU A 323 -24.53 2.37 20.91
N TRP A 324 -24.57 1.48 19.89
CA TRP A 324 -25.77 0.75 19.48
C TRP A 324 -25.74 -0.74 19.89
N GLU A 325 -24.79 -1.16 20.75
CA GLU A 325 -24.74 -2.55 21.28
C GLU A 325 -25.85 -2.90 22.29
#